data_25b17568f44ce8f7f659038218611d91
#
_entry.id   25b17568f44ce8f7f659038218611d91
#
_cell.length_a   1.000
_cell.length_b   1.000
_cell.length_c   1.000
_cell.angle_alpha   90.00
_cell.angle_beta   90.00
_cell.angle_gamma   90.00
#
_symmetry.space_group_name_H-M   'P 1'
#
loop_
_entity.id
_entity.type
_entity.pdbx_description
1 polymer ?
#
loop_
_entity_poly.entity_id
_entity_poly.type
_entity_poly.pdbx_seq_one_letter_code
_entity_poly.pdbx_strand_id
1 'polypeptide(L)'
;MLTVVRAVQVGQVLTEDDLGKASLALDPAVKAVGSDDLKSVVGKRAAVELKPGSLLSPSQVTKNNLVKSGEQLVPIGLDPEQIPATALVPGQKVKLVHVPAQGTAGTDKASDAAPQTLDGRVVKASGAAPGTGIVVVDVATAAADGPTAAAWEAAGTLQLVLAAPDGE
;
A
#
# COMPACT_ATOMS: atom_id res chain seq x y z
N MET A 1 -15.83 -6.31 23.91
CA MET A 1 -15.33 -5.78 22.66
C MET A 1 -13.84 -5.97 22.55
N LEU A 2 -13.32 -6.19 21.33
CA LEU A 2 -11.87 -6.27 21.12
C LEU A 2 -11.26 -4.88 20.98
N THR A 3 -10.11 -4.69 21.61
CA THR A 3 -9.28 -3.49 21.51
C THR A 3 -7.91 -3.86 20.94
N VAL A 4 -7.24 -2.91 20.35
CA VAL A 4 -5.86 -3.05 19.88
C VAL A 4 -4.93 -2.69 21.04
N VAL A 5 -4.01 -3.59 21.39
CA VAL A 5 -3.04 -3.40 22.48
C VAL A 5 -1.68 -2.97 21.93
N ARG A 6 -1.30 -3.48 20.78
CA ARG A 6 -0.06 -3.13 20.08
C ARG A 6 -0.35 -2.52 18.72
N ALA A 7 0.55 -1.67 18.24
CA ALA A 7 0.46 -1.15 16.90
C ALA A 7 0.60 -2.30 15.88
N VAL A 8 -0.35 -2.41 14.96
CA VAL A 8 -0.34 -3.41 13.88
C VAL A 8 -0.34 -2.69 12.55
N GLN A 9 0.65 -2.99 11.73
CA GLN A 9 0.77 -2.38 10.41
C GLN A 9 -0.19 -3.00 9.40
N VAL A 10 -0.53 -2.24 8.37
CA VAL A 10 -1.33 -2.75 7.25
C VAL A 10 -0.72 -4.05 6.70
N GLY A 11 -1.54 -5.07 6.52
CA GLY A 11 -1.14 -6.38 6.02
C GLY A 11 -0.48 -7.31 7.02
N GLN A 12 -0.14 -6.83 8.20
CA GLN A 12 0.38 -7.66 9.28
C GLN A 12 -0.71 -8.62 9.77
N VAL A 13 -0.34 -9.85 10.03
CA VAL A 13 -1.24 -10.86 10.61
C VAL A 13 -1.49 -10.52 12.06
N LEU A 14 -2.75 -10.48 12.44
CA LEU A 14 -3.18 -10.25 13.82
C LEU A 14 -2.94 -11.50 14.67
N THR A 15 -2.30 -11.29 15.79
CA THR A 15 -2.06 -12.31 16.81
C THR A 15 -2.91 -12.03 18.05
N GLU A 16 -2.97 -12.98 18.94
CA GLU A 16 -3.71 -12.83 20.20
C GLU A 16 -3.08 -11.72 21.09
N ASP A 17 -1.75 -11.56 21.03
CA ASP A 17 -0.99 -10.55 21.78
C ASP A 17 -1.24 -9.11 21.31
N ASP A 18 -1.74 -8.93 20.10
CA ASP A 18 -2.04 -7.61 19.54
C ASP A 18 -3.41 -7.10 19.99
N LEU A 19 -4.23 -8.00 20.55
CA LEU A 19 -5.63 -7.74 20.88
C LEU A 19 -5.90 -7.89 22.38
N GLY A 20 -6.69 -6.96 22.90
CA GLY A 20 -7.19 -6.98 24.27
C GLY A 20 -8.72 -7.05 24.30
N LYS A 21 -9.24 -7.30 25.49
CA LYS A 21 -10.68 -7.29 25.76
C LYS A 21 -11.04 -6.07 26.61
N ALA A 22 -12.03 -5.31 26.18
CA ALA A 22 -12.60 -4.22 26.97
C ALA A 22 -14.10 -4.41 27.12
N SER A 23 -14.62 -4.08 28.30
CA SER A 23 -16.06 -4.04 28.55
C SER A 23 -16.51 -2.59 28.46
N LEU A 24 -17.25 -2.29 27.37
CA LEU A 24 -17.75 -0.96 27.08
C LEU A 24 -19.23 -1.05 26.70
N ALA A 25 -20.04 -0.15 27.23
CA ALA A 25 -21.38 0.09 26.72
C ALA A 25 -21.22 0.97 25.45
N LEU A 26 -21.49 0.38 24.30
CA LEU A 26 -21.40 1.09 23.01
C LEU A 26 -22.79 1.49 22.53
N ASP A 27 -22.84 2.63 21.85
CA ASP A 27 -23.99 3.01 21.05
C ASP A 27 -24.19 1.93 19.95
N PRO A 28 -25.44 1.54 19.63
CA PRO A 28 -25.74 0.56 18.58
C PRO A 28 -25.18 0.93 17.19
N ALA A 29 -24.92 2.21 16.95
CA ALA A 29 -24.30 2.69 15.71
C ALA A 29 -22.81 2.35 15.62
N VAL A 30 -22.14 2.06 16.74
CA VAL A 30 -20.70 1.73 16.75
C VAL A 30 -20.51 0.25 16.49
N LYS A 31 -19.93 -0.09 15.34
CA LYS A 31 -19.61 -1.47 14.95
C LYS A 31 -18.22 -1.84 15.47
N ALA A 32 -18.17 -2.54 16.59
CA ALA A 32 -16.94 -3.12 17.12
C ALA A 32 -17.01 -4.65 17.12
N VAL A 33 -15.85 -5.29 17.02
CA VAL A 33 -15.74 -6.75 17.10
C VAL A 33 -15.95 -7.21 18.55
N GLY A 34 -16.81 -8.19 18.75
CA GLY A 34 -17.09 -8.77 20.07
C GLY A 34 -15.87 -9.48 20.65
N SER A 35 -15.76 -9.53 21.96
CA SER A 35 -14.70 -10.29 22.64
C SER A 35 -14.74 -11.80 22.38
N ASP A 36 -15.92 -12.31 22.06
CA ASP A 36 -16.12 -13.74 21.75
C ASP A 36 -15.64 -14.10 20.33
N ASP A 37 -15.52 -13.09 19.46
CA ASP A 37 -15.05 -13.23 18.10
C ASP A 37 -13.51 -13.21 17.97
N LEU A 38 -12.76 -13.19 19.05
CA LEU A 38 -11.29 -13.16 19.06
C LEU A 38 -10.70 -14.23 18.12
N LYS A 39 -11.16 -15.46 18.24
CA LYS A 39 -10.69 -16.59 17.41
C LYS A 39 -10.97 -16.39 15.91
N SER A 40 -11.99 -15.62 15.58
CA SER A 40 -12.34 -15.33 14.20
C SER A 40 -11.47 -14.24 13.58
N VAL A 41 -10.79 -13.45 14.41
CA VAL A 41 -9.95 -12.32 14.01
C VAL A 41 -8.47 -12.69 13.97
N VAL A 42 -8.02 -13.49 14.94
CA VAL A 42 -6.65 -14.02 14.98
C VAL A 42 -6.35 -14.78 13.69
N GLY A 43 -5.21 -14.52 13.08
CA GLY A 43 -4.83 -15.08 11.79
C GLY A 43 -5.32 -14.29 10.56
N LYS A 44 -6.23 -13.32 10.73
CA LYS A 44 -6.54 -12.35 9.68
C LYS A 44 -5.48 -11.26 9.61
N ARG A 45 -5.54 -10.44 8.56
CA ARG A 45 -4.61 -9.32 8.36
C ARG A 45 -5.29 -7.99 8.66
N ALA A 46 -4.52 -7.03 9.13
CA ALA A 46 -4.96 -5.67 9.26
C ALA A 46 -5.18 -5.05 7.87
N ALA A 47 -6.38 -4.57 7.60
CA ALA A 47 -6.72 -3.87 6.36
C ALA A 47 -6.25 -2.42 6.38
N VAL A 48 -6.07 -1.86 7.57
CA VAL A 48 -5.56 -0.51 7.84
C VAL A 48 -4.55 -0.58 8.97
N GLU A 49 -3.79 0.48 9.18
CA GLU A 49 -2.95 0.59 10.37
C GLU A 49 -3.81 0.65 11.64
N LEU A 50 -3.50 -0.22 12.60
CA LEU A 50 -4.19 -0.27 13.88
C LEU A 50 -3.33 0.35 14.97
N LYS A 51 -3.93 1.28 15.71
CA LYS A 51 -3.24 1.99 16.81
C LYS A 51 -3.65 1.43 18.17
N PRO A 52 -2.70 1.32 19.12
CA PRO A 52 -3.01 0.89 20.48
C PRO A 52 -4.08 1.79 21.11
N GLY A 53 -4.96 1.19 21.88
CA GLY A 53 -6.07 1.88 22.55
C GLY A 53 -7.32 2.07 21.70
N SER A 54 -7.30 1.71 20.42
CA SER A 54 -8.49 1.77 19.56
C SER A 54 -9.35 0.52 19.69
N LEU A 55 -10.66 0.67 19.45
CA LEU A 55 -11.58 -0.46 19.27
C LEU A 55 -11.35 -1.08 17.89
N LEU A 56 -11.40 -2.40 17.82
CA LEU A 56 -11.31 -3.11 16.56
C LEU A 56 -12.67 -3.17 15.87
N SER A 57 -12.73 -2.66 14.64
CA SER A 57 -13.91 -2.73 13.77
C SER A 57 -13.79 -3.89 12.78
N PRO A 58 -14.91 -4.53 12.37
CA PRO A 58 -14.90 -5.58 11.35
C PRO A 58 -14.28 -5.17 10.01
N SER A 59 -14.40 -3.90 9.64
CA SER A 59 -13.82 -3.35 8.39
C SER A 59 -12.30 -3.20 8.43
N GLN A 60 -11.70 -3.21 9.62
CA GLN A 60 -10.27 -3.08 9.82
C GLN A 60 -9.50 -4.41 9.67
N VAL A 61 -10.21 -5.52 9.52
CA VAL A 61 -9.63 -6.85 9.37
C VAL A 61 -10.06 -7.50 8.07
N THR A 62 -9.14 -8.19 7.42
CA THR A 62 -9.39 -8.89 6.15
C THR A 62 -8.76 -10.27 6.13
N LYS A 63 -9.38 -11.21 5.42
CA LYS A 63 -8.77 -12.49 5.08
C LYS A 63 -7.91 -12.41 3.83
N ASN A 64 -8.10 -11.36 3.03
CA ASN A 64 -7.44 -11.25 1.75
C ASN A 64 -5.98 -10.86 1.94
N ASN A 65 -5.11 -11.46 1.15
CA ASN A 65 -3.75 -10.95 0.97
C ASN A 65 -3.84 -9.55 0.34
N LEU A 66 -2.92 -8.68 0.72
CA LEU A 66 -2.81 -7.34 0.13
C LEU A 66 -2.51 -7.41 -1.37
N VAL A 67 -1.90 -8.50 -1.80
CA VAL A 67 -1.65 -8.84 -3.20
C VAL A 67 -2.69 -9.89 -3.61
N LYS A 68 -3.46 -9.59 -4.63
CA LYS A 68 -4.48 -10.49 -5.17
C LYS A 68 -3.85 -11.58 -6.03
N SER A 69 -4.62 -12.66 -6.28
CA SER A 69 -4.20 -13.66 -7.26
C SER A 69 -4.01 -13.02 -8.64
N GLY A 70 -2.89 -13.29 -9.29
CA GLY A 70 -2.52 -12.67 -10.58
C GLY A 70 -1.82 -11.32 -10.48
N GLU A 71 -1.57 -10.81 -9.27
CA GLU A 71 -0.76 -9.63 -9.01
C GLU A 71 0.63 -10.01 -8.48
N GLN A 72 1.59 -9.13 -8.70
CA GLN A 72 2.92 -9.17 -8.11
C GLN A 72 3.19 -7.87 -7.36
N LEU A 73 3.98 -7.95 -6.30
CA LEU A 73 4.40 -6.80 -5.52
C LEU A 73 5.77 -6.32 -6.02
N VAL A 74 5.84 -5.06 -6.40
CA VAL A 74 7.07 -4.42 -6.83
C VAL A 74 7.40 -3.31 -5.84
N PRO A 75 8.55 -3.39 -5.13
CA PRO A 75 9.01 -2.30 -4.29
C PRO A 75 9.58 -1.20 -5.17
N ILE A 76 9.18 0.03 -4.94
CA ILE A 76 9.61 1.22 -5.68
C ILE A 76 10.22 2.20 -4.68
N GLY A 77 11.48 2.57 -4.87
CA GLY A 77 12.15 3.60 -4.12
C GLY A 77 11.86 4.97 -4.70
N LEU A 78 11.27 5.87 -3.91
CA LEU A 78 11.01 7.25 -4.30
C LEU A 78 12.02 8.16 -3.58
N ASP A 79 12.80 8.89 -4.36
CA ASP A 79 13.62 9.97 -3.85
C ASP A 79 12.74 11.11 -3.30
N PRO A 80 13.24 11.95 -2.38
CA PRO A 80 12.47 13.04 -1.79
C PRO A 80 11.79 13.96 -2.81
N GLU A 81 12.41 14.14 -3.97
CA GLU A 81 11.88 14.96 -5.07
C GLU A 81 10.75 14.28 -5.86
N GLN A 82 10.63 12.96 -5.75
CA GLN A 82 9.64 12.14 -6.46
C GLN A 82 8.43 11.79 -5.58
N ILE A 83 8.52 12.10 -4.29
CA ILE A 83 7.44 11.80 -3.33
C ILE A 83 6.30 12.79 -3.57
N PRO A 84 5.06 12.30 -3.84
CA PRO A 84 3.91 13.18 -3.93
C PRO A 84 3.68 13.95 -2.62
N ALA A 85 3.26 15.21 -2.71
CA ALA A 85 2.85 15.99 -1.53
C ALA A 85 1.62 15.38 -0.83
N THR A 86 0.80 14.66 -1.60
CA THR A 86 -0.34 13.88 -1.08
C THR A 86 0.16 12.57 -0.48
N ALA A 87 -0.27 12.26 0.74
CA ALA A 87 0.10 11.01 1.39
C ALA A 87 -0.34 9.78 0.57
N LEU A 88 0.59 8.84 0.41
CA LEU A 88 0.31 7.56 -0.23
C LEU A 88 -0.42 6.66 0.77
N VAL A 89 -1.62 6.23 0.41
CA VAL A 89 -2.45 5.37 1.25
C VAL A 89 -2.66 4.01 0.59
N PRO A 90 -2.72 2.92 1.38
CA PRO A 90 -3.02 1.59 0.84
C PRO A 90 -4.34 1.57 0.08
N GLY A 91 -4.36 0.88 -1.05
CA GLY A 91 -5.51 0.80 -1.96
C GLY A 91 -5.58 1.87 -3.03
N GLN A 92 -4.75 2.91 -2.94
CA GLN A 92 -4.72 3.99 -3.93
C GLN A 92 -4.21 3.49 -5.28
N LYS A 93 -4.90 3.85 -6.35
CA LYS A 93 -4.49 3.54 -7.71
C LYS A 93 -3.36 4.47 -8.15
N VAL A 94 -2.36 3.89 -8.77
CA VAL A 94 -1.19 4.61 -9.30
C VAL A 94 -0.89 4.13 -10.72
N LYS A 95 -0.22 4.98 -11.47
CA LYS A 95 0.38 4.61 -12.75
C LYS A 95 1.89 4.66 -12.63
N LEU A 96 2.54 3.62 -13.12
CA LEU A 96 3.98 3.54 -13.26
C LEU A 96 4.34 3.98 -14.67
N VAL A 97 5.02 5.10 -14.80
CA VAL A 97 5.33 5.72 -16.09
C VAL A 97 6.81 5.50 -16.39
N HIS A 98 7.11 4.98 -17.57
CA HIS A 98 8.49 4.86 -18.05
C HIS A 98 8.95 6.21 -18.61
N VAL A 99 9.97 6.78 -17.98
CA VAL A 99 10.66 7.99 -18.43
C VAL A 99 12.06 7.61 -18.88
N PRO A 100 12.37 7.67 -20.18
CA PRO A 100 13.73 7.35 -20.66
C PRO A 100 14.77 8.25 -20.00
N ALA A 101 15.91 7.69 -19.60
CA ALA A 101 17.01 8.47 -19.05
C ALA A 101 17.47 9.53 -20.07
N GLN A 102 17.57 10.77 -19.60
CA GLN A 102 18.11 11.87 -20.40
C GLN A 102 19.59 11.58 -20.67
N GLY A 103 19.96 11.35 -21.91
CA GLY A 103 21.36 11.14 -22.28
C GLY A 103 21.62 10.18 -23.45
N THR A 104 20.67 9.38 -23.85
CA THR A 104 20.73 8.64 -25.13
C THR A 104 20.04 9.46 -26.23
N ALA A 105 20.48 10.68 -26.43
CA ALA A 105 20.20 11.43 -27.64
C ALA A 105 21.01 10.83 -28.79
N GLY A 106 20.68 9.62 -29.20
CA GLY A 106 20.87 9.18 -30.55
C GLY A 106 19.86 9.96 -31.38
N THR A 107 20.38 10.77 -32.27
CA THR A 107 19.68 11.46 -33.36
C THR A 107 18.65 10.56 -34.01
N ASP A 108 17.42 10.56 -33.53
CA ASP A 108 16.26 10.27 -34.34
C ASP A 108 15.00 10.60 -33.53
N LYS A 109 14.34 11.65 -33.98
CA LYS A 109 12.93 11.99 -33.72
C LYS A 109 12.44 11.67 -32.30
N ALA A 110 12.26 12.73 -31.50
CA ALA A 110 11.30 12.69 -30.43
C ALA A 110 10.05 11.96 -30.99
N SER A 111 9.93 10.68 -30.64
CA SER A 111 8.75 9.93 -31.02
C SER A 111 7.59 10.56 -30.25
N ASP A 112 6.60 11.05 -30.96
CA ASP A 112 5.30 11.49 -30.42
C ASP A 112 4.55 10.31 -29.73
N ALA A 113 5.24 9.20 -29.45
CA ALA A 113 4.70 8.08 -28.73
C ALA A 113 4.52 8.43 -27.26
N ALA A 114 3.29 8.33 -26.79
CA ALA A 114 2.98 8.48 -25.36
C ALA A 114 3.88 7.56 -24.52
N PRO A 115 4.34 8.01 -23.33
CA PRO A 115 5.16 7.18 -22.46
C PRO A 115 4.45 5.86 -22.13
N GLN A 116 5.22 4.79 -22.04
CA GLN A 116 4.67 3.50 -21.60
C GLN A 116 4.23 3.62 -20.14
N THR A 117 3.04 3.12 -19.85
CA THR A 117 2.46 3.15 -18.50
C THR A 117 1.96 1.78 -18.09
N LEU A 118 2.12 1.46 -16.81
CA LEU A 118 1.56 0.27 -16.18
C LEU A 118 0.63 0.70 -15.05
N ASP A 119 -0.45 -0.04 -14.86
CA ASP A 119 -1.37 0.20 -13.75
C ASP A 119 -0.88 -0.50 -12.49
N GLY A 120 -0.99 0.19 -11.37
CA GLY A 120 -0.61 -0.34 -10.07
C GLY A 120 -1.55 0.14 -8.95
N ARG A 121 -1.38 -0.47 -7.81
CA ARG A 121 -2.11 -0.13 -6.60
C ARG A 121 -1.14 -0.11 -5.42
N VAL A 122 -1.15 0.96 -4.65
CA VAL A 122 -0.33 1.06 -3.43
C VAL A 122 -0.79 0.01 -2.42
N VAL A 123 0.12 -0.80 -1.95
CA VAL A 123 -0.11 -1.77 -0.88
C VAL A 123 0.37 -1.22 0.45
N LYS A 124 1.58 -0.67 0.47
CA LYS A 124 2.20 -0.09 1.65
C LYS A 124 3.21 0.98 1.22
N ALA A 125 3.34 2.02 2.02
CA ALA A 125 4.42 2.99 1.91
C ALA A 125 5.21 3.00 3.22
N SER A 126 6.54 3.00 3.15
CA SER A 126 7.39 3.15 4.33
C SER A 126 7.43 4.62 4.79
N GLY A 127 7.91 4.85 6.00
CA GLY A 127 8.38 6.18 6.38
C GLY A 127 9.66 6.55 5.61
N ALA A 128 9.99 7.83 5.56
CA ALA A 128 11.23 8.30 4.98
C ALA A 128 12.44 7.68 5.70
N ALA A 129 13.38 7.12 4.94
CA ALA A 129 14.58 6.53 5.50
C ALA A 129 15.48 7.62 6.11
N PRO A 130 16.01 7.41 7.34
CA PRO A 130 16.93 8.36 7.96
C PRO A 130 18.17 8.61 7.08
N GLY A 131 18.51 9.86 6.86
CA GLY A 131 19.69 10.29 6.09
C GLY A 131 19.50 10.40 4.59
N THR A 132 18.66 9.58 3.96
CA THR A 132 18.40 9.64 2.50
C THR A 132 17.04 10.26 2.17
N GLY A 133 16.07 10.16 3.07
CA GLY A 133 14.70 10.60 2.83
C GLY A 133 13.92 9.72 1.85
N ILE A 134 14.49 8.62 1.38
CA ILE A 134 13.86 7.71 0.44
C ILE A 134 12.65 7.03 1.09
N VAL A 135 11.55 7.00 0.38
CA VAL A 135 10.34 6.27 0.75
C VAL A 135 10.20 5.06 -0.17
N VAL A 136 10.08 3.87 0.41
CA VAL A 136 9.81 2.66 -0.36
C VAL A 136 8.30 2.43 -0.39
N VAL A 137 7.77 2.30 -1.60
CA VAL A 137 6.35 2.04 -1.85
C VAL A 137 6.22 0.65 -2.46
N ASP A 138 5.49 -0.22 -1.79
CA ASP A 138 5.12 -1.52 -2.34
C ASP A 138 3.88 -1.35 -3.22
N VAL A 139 4.03 -1.60 -4.51
CA VAL A 139 2.97 -1.48 -5.50
C VAL A 139 2.60 -2.85 -6.04
N ALA A 140 1.32 -3.19 -6.00
CA ALA A 140 0.77 -4.37 -6.64
C ALA A 140 0.47 -4.05 -8.11
N THR A 141 1.04 -4.82 -9.01
CA THR A 141 0.80 -4.76 -10.46
C THR A 141 0.34 -6.10 -10.99
N ALA A 142 -0.18 -6.16 -12.21
CA ALA A 142 -0.44 -7.42 -12.87
C ALA A 142 0.85 -8.26 -12.97
N ALA A 143 0.75 -9.59 -12.82
CA ALA A 143 1.92 -10.47 -12.83
C ALA A 143 2.73 -10.37 -14.13
N ALA A 144 2.08 -10.06 -15.25
CA ALA A 144 2.76 -9.82 -16.53
C ALA A 144 3.59 -8.54 -16.54
N ASP A 145 3.20 -7.55 -15.74
CA ASP A 145 3.81 -6.21 -15.70
C ASP A 145 4.90 -6.08 -14.64
N GLY A 146 4.89 -6.96 -13.63
CA GLY A 146 5.84 -6.94 -12.53
C GLY A 146 7.30 -6.91 -12.95
N PRO A 147 7.77 -7.81 -13.84
CA PRO A 147 9.16 -7.81 -14.33
C PRO A 147 9.53 -6.52 -15.06
N THR A 148 8.61 -5.94 -15.83
CA THR A 148 8.82 -4.68 -16.55
C THR A 148 8.95 -3.51 -15.58
N ALA A 149 8.07 -3.43 -14.59
CA ALA A 149 8.13 -2.41 -13.54
C ALA A 149 9.43 -2.50 -12.74
N ALA A 150 9.87 -3.71 -12.38
CA ALA A 150 11.13 -3.94 -11.68
C ALA A 150 12.36 -3.53 -12.53
N ALA A 151 12.32 -3.76 -13.84
CA ALA A 151 13.38 -3.34 -14.74
C ALA A 151 13.46 -1.81 -14.85
N TRP A 152 12.33 -1.12 -14.93
CA TRP A 152 12.28 0.35 -14.95
C TRP A 152 12.78 0.96 -13.63
N GLU A 153 12.41 0.34 -12.50
CA GLU A 153 12.92 0.74 -11.19
C GLU A 153 14.44 0.61 -11.11
N ALA A 154 14.98 -0.55 -11.47
CA ALA A 154 16.41 -0.80 -11.44
C ALA A 154 17.21 0.12 -12.40
N ALA A 155 16.60 0.54 -13.51
CA ALA A 155 17.18 1.48 -14.45
C ALA A 155 17.03 2.96 -14.01
N GLY A 156 16.29 3.25 -12.95
CA GLY A 156 15.99 4.62 -12.53
C GLY A 156 15.09 5.39 -13.52
N THR A 157 14.33 4.67 -14.32
CA THR A 157 13.47 5.24 -15.39
C THR A 157 11.98 5.17 -15.04
N LEU A 158 11.65 4.84 -13.80
CA LEU A 158 10.28 4.72 -13.33
C LEU A 158 9.84 5.98 -12.60
N GLN A 159 8.67 6.53 -12.98
CA GLN A 159 8.01 7.61 -12.28
C GLN A 159 6.64 7.15 -11.80
N LEU A 160 6.33 7.39 -10.53
CA LEU A 160 5.04 7.07 -9.96
C LEU A 160 4.09 8.26 -10.10
N VAL A 161 2.91 8.03 -10.67
CA VAL A 161 1.86 9.03 -10.84
C VAL A 161 0.60 8.55 -10.13
N LEU A 162 0.02 9.40 -9.29
CA LEU A 162 -1.23 9.10 -8.61
C LEU A 162 -2.39 9.18 -9.62
N ALA A 163 -3.16 8.10 -9.71
CA ALA A 163 -4.41 8.13 -10.43
C ALA A 163 -5.50 8.77 -9.54
N ALA A 164 -6.41 9.51 -10.15
CA ALA A 164 -7.58 9.99 -9.43
C ALA A 164 -8.35 8.78 -8.85
N PRO A 165 -8.92 8.90 -7.64
CA PRO A 165 -9.90 7.93 -7.21
C PRO A 165 -11.00 7.90 -8.27
N ASP A 166 -11.51 6.69 -8.60
CA ASP A 166 -12.62 6.53 -9.53
C ASP A 166 -13.76 7.43 -9.01
N GLY A 167 -13.79 8.64 -9.49
CA GLY A 167 -14.82 9.60 -9.25
C GLY A 167 -15.88 9.41 -10.32
N GLU A 168 -17.08 9.39 -9.88
CA GLU A 168 -18.32 9.51 -10.60
C GLU A 168 -18.19 10.16 -12.00
#